data_1a3e225a4cf6a9c3d4309b85753e0942
#
_entry.id   1a3e225a4cf6a9c3d4309b85753e0942
#
_cell.length_a   1.000
_cell.length_b   1.000
_cell.length_c   1.000
_cell.angle_alpha   90.00
_cell.angle_beta   90.00
_cell.angle_gamma   90.00
#
_symmetry.space_group_name_H-M   'P 1'
#
loop_
_entity.id
_entity.type
_entity.pdbx_description
1 polymer ?
#
loop_
_entity_poly.entity_id
_entity_poly.type
_entity_poly.pdbx_seq_one_letter_code
_entity_poly.pdbx_strand_id
1 'polypeptide(L)'
;MKAKVLAGAAAGLTLALGVPAAHAAPLTLVVDNVCSAKGEIDLTVYVAADWLSTRTEGRDRQLPAQVGSVTFQFDLPPGTYAAATFHDANGNGKFDENLLGWPLEGFAFSNNAHVRFFRPPSFAAASFTLPPEGATETLHLDYWTKC
;
A
#
# COMPACT_ATOMS: atom_id res chain seq x y z
N MET A 1 -39.29 -46.62 50.86
CA MET A 1 -39.71 -45.65 49.83
C MET A 1 -38.40 -45.07 49.18
N LYS A 2 -38.11 -45.43 47.94
CA LYS A 2 -36.91 -44.98 47.23
C LYS A 2 -37.28 -43.81 46.34
N ALA A 3 -36.81 -42.60 46.64
CA ALA A 3 -36.96 -41.45 45.80
C ALA A 3 -35.85 -41.51 44.62
N LYS A 4 -36.36 -41.49 43.38
CA LYS A 4 -35.51 -41.38 42.20
C LYS A 4 -35.29 -39.90 41.90
N VAL A 5 -34.03 -39.43 41.95
CA VAL A 5 -33.63 -38.13 41.51
C VAL A 5 -33.35 -38.23 39.99
N LEU A 6 -34.15 -37.51 39.18
CA LEU A 6 -33.85 -37.32 37.75
C LEU A 6 -32.85 -36.19 37.64
N ALA A 7 -31.66 -36.52 37.14
CA ALA A 7 -30.66 -35.52 36.68
C ALA A 7 -31.04 -35.05 35.28
N GLY A 8 -31.47 -33.81 35.17
CA GLY A 8 -31.67 -33.14 33.87
C GLY A 8 -30.33 -32.65 33.34
N ALA A 9 -29.89 -33.21 32.22
CA ALA A 9 -28.73 -32.70 31.48
C ALA A 9 -29.16 -31.48 30.62
N ALA A 10 -28.71 -30.30 30.98
CA ALA A 10 -28.86 -29.11 30.15
C ALA A 10 -27.75 -29.12 29.10
N ALA A 11 -28.10 -29.43 27.85
CA ALA A 11 -27.18 -29.28 26.72
C ALA A 11 -27.08 -27.80 26.36
N GLY A 12 -25.97 -27.17 26.73
CA GLY A 12 -25.65 -25.80 26.32
C GLY A 12 -25.26 -25.77 24.85
N LEU A 13 -26.11 -25.20 24.00
CA LEU A 13 -25.81 -24.95 22.60
C LEU A 13 -24.90 -23.70 22.51
N THR A 14 -23.61 -23.87 22.42
CA THR A 14 -22.66 -22.77 22.12
C THR A 14 -22.75 -22.42 20.64
N LEU A 15 -23.42 -21.33 20.29
CA LEU A 15 -23.33 -20.72 18.99
C LEU A 15 -21.92 -20.12 18.86
N ALA A 16 -21.06 -20.79 18.12
CA ALA A 16 -19.80 -20.21 17.64
C ALA A 16 -20.16 -19.16 16.56
N LEU A 17 -20.16 -17.88 16.93
CA LEU A 17 -20.19 -16.78 15.97
C LEU A 17 -18.86 -16.82 15.19
N GLY A 18 -18.90 -17.46 14.03
CA GLY A 18 -17.79 -17.44 13.08
C GLY A 18 -17.52 -15.98 12.67
N VAL A 19 -16.41 -15.40 13.11
CA VAL A 19 -15.91 -14.13 12.57
C VAL A 19 -15.59 -14.39 11.10
N PRO A 20 -16.25 -13.72 10.13
CA PRO A 20 -15.90 -13.90 8.73
C PRO A 20 -14.42 -13.54 8.56
N ALA A 21 -13.63 -14.47 8.01
CA ALA A 21 -12.25 -14.16 7.60
C ALA A 21 -12.34 -13.01 6.58
N ALA A 22 -11.69 -11.90 6.88
CA ALA A 22 -11.60 -10.80 5.95
C ALA A 22 -10.85 -11.31 4.70
N HIS A 23 -11.60 -11.51 3.61
CA HIS A 23 -11.00 -11.88 2.33
C HIS A 23 -10.14 -10.71 1.85
N ALA A 24 -8.97 -11.03 1.29
CA ALA A 24 -8.13 -10.03 0.64
C ALA A 24 -8.89 -9.41 -0.55
N ALA A 25 -8.79 -8.09 -0.67
CA ALA A 25 -9.38 -7.32 -1.75
C ALA A 25 -8.29 -6.97 -2.79
N PRO A 26 -8.59 -7.03 -4.10
CA PRO A 26 -7.63 -6.67 -5.13
C PRO A 26 -7.37 -5.15 -5.14
N LEU A 27 -6.10 -4.77 -5.09
CA LEU A 27 -5.66 -3.39 -5.23
C LEU A 27 -4.79 -3.27 -6.49
N THR A 28 -5.20 -2.43 -7.41
CA THR A 28 -4.43 -2.07 -8.60
C THR A 28 -3.84 -0.68 -8.41
N LEU A 29 -2.52 -0.55 -8.53
CA LEU A 29 -1.81 0.72 -8.48
C LEU A 29 -1.16 0.98 -9.84
N VAL A 30 -1.55 2.07 -10.48
CA VAL A 30 -0.99 2.51 -11.76
C VAL A 30 -0.03 3.65 -11.49
N VAL A 31 1.24 3.45 -11.80
CA VAL A 31 2.25 4.51 -11.77
C VAL A 31 2.38 5.04 -13.20
N ASP A 32 1.96 6.27 -13.43
CA ASP A 32 2.00 6.89 -14.75
C ASP A 32 3.05 8.00 -14.86
N ASN A 33 3.14 8.63 -16.04
CA ASN A 33 4.16 9.61 -16.36
C ASN A 33 5.59 9.09 -16.24
N VAL A 34 5.79 7.78 -16.45
CA VAL A 34 7.14 7.20 -16.48
C VAL A 34 7.88 7.70 -17.71
N CYS A 35 8.93 8.47 -17.49
CA CYS A 35 9.61 9.23 -18.54
C CYS A 35 10.69 8.45 -19.31
N SER A 36 11.19 7.35 -18.77
CA SER A 36 12.15 6.47 -19.45
C SER A 36 11.97 5.01 -19.06
N ALA A 37 12.51 4.11 -19.89
CA ALA A 37 12.53 2.67 -19.62
C ALA A 37 13.82 2.22 -18.92
N LYS A 38 14.56 3.14 -18.29
CA LYS A 38 15.78 2.80 -17.54
C LYS A 38 15.43 2.45 -16.11
N GLY A 39 16.09 1.43 -15.58
CA GLY A 39 15.95 1.02 -14.18
C GLY A 39 14.57 0.43 -13.86
N GLU A 40 14.07 0.73 -12.69
CA GLU A 40 12.89 0.12 -12.11
C GLU A 40 11.95 1.17 -11.52
N ILE A 41 10.69 0.80 -11.37
CA ILE A 41 9.72 1.54 -10.56
C ILE A 41 9.59 0.79 -9.24
N ASP A 42 9.96 1.46 -8.16
CA ASP A 42 9.77 0.99 -6.80
C ASP A 42 8.44 1.52 -6.26
N LEU A 43 7.62 0.64 -5.71
CA LEU A 43 6.34 1.01 -5.13
C LEU A 43 6.13 0.29 -3.80
N THR A 44 5.71 1.03 -2.80
CA THR A 44 5.39 0.51 -1.48
C THR A 44 4.02 0.97 -1.03
N VAL A 45 3.24 0.02 -0.49
CA VAL A 45 1.96 0.28 0.16
C VAL A 45 2.14 0.29 1.67
N TYR A 46 1.61 1.30 2.33
CA TYR A 46 1.77 1.57 3.76
C TYR A 46 0.44 1.54 4.50
N VAL A 47 0.52 1.23 5.78
CA VAL A 47 -0.50 1.58 6.78
C VAL A 47 -0.01 2.78 7.61
N ALA A 48 -0.89 3.37 8.43
CA ALA A 48 -0.51 4.56 9.20
C ALA A 48 0.69 4.34 10.13
N ALA A 49 0.83 3.12 10.67
CA ALA A 49 1.88 2.79 11.63
C ALA A 49 3.30 2.73 11.02
N ASP A 50 3.40 2.50 9.72
CA ASP A 50 4.68 2.32 9.04
C ASP A 50 4.92 3.32 7.88
N TRP A 51 4.17 4.42 7.86
CA TRP A 51 4.27 5.43 6.80
C TRP A 51 5.72 5.87 6.54
N LEU A 52 6.17 5.66 5.30
CA LEU A 52 7.52 5.92 4.81
C LEU A 52 8.64 5.18 5.59
N SER A 53 8.30 4.13 6.32
CA SER A 53 9.26 3.25 6.96
C SER A 53 9.85 2.25 5.96
N THR A 54 11.03 1.72 6.27
CA THR A 54 11.65 0.61 5.51
C THR A 54 11.08 -0.76 5.89
N ARG A 55 10.17 -0.83 6.87
CA ARG A 55 9.55 -2.08 7.34
C ARG A 55 8.09 -2.14 6.87
N THR A 56 7.86 -2.73 5.73
CA THR A 56 6.57 -2.74 5.03
C THR A 56 5.90 -4.11 4.96
N GLU A 57 6.47 -5.12 5.60
CA GLU A 57 5.92 -6.48 5.69
C GLU A 57 5.55 -7.08 4.31
N GLY A 58 6.43 -6.89 3.30
CA GLY A 58 6.24 -7.43 1.96
C GLY A 58 5.19 -6.69 1.10
N ARG A 59 4.85 -5.45 1.47
CA ARG A 59 3.99 -4.56 0.67
C ARG A 59 4.80 -3.66 -0.27
N ASP A 60 6.03 -4.02 -0.55
CA ASP A 60 6.92 -3.41 -1.52
C ASP A 60 7.01 -4.27 -2.79
N ARG A 61 7.12 -3.63 -3.93
CA ARG A 61 7.29 -4.26 -5.24
C ARG A 61 8.19 -3.41 -6.11
N GLN A 62 8.98 -4.09 -6.94
CA GLN A 62 9.80 -3.48 -7.98
C GLN A 62 9.43 -4.09 -9.33
N LEU A 63 9.23 -3.26 -10.33
CA LEU A 63 8.98 -3.69 -11.70
C LEU A 63 9.84 -2.89 -12.66
N PRO A 64 10.30 -3.51 -13.77
CA PRO A 64 11.05 -2.80 -14.80
C PRO A 64 10.31 -1.55 -15.28
N ALA A 65 11.00 -0.42 -15.38
CA ALA A 65 10.43 0.82 -15.87
C ALA A 65 10.01 0.68 -17.35
N GLN A 66 8.83 1.19 -17.68
CA GLN A 66 8.30 1.27 -19.04
C GLN A 66 7.78 2.68 -19.27
N VAL A 67 8.14 3.29 -20.40
CA VAL A 67 7.67 4.63 -20.74
C VAL A 67 6.14 4.65 -20.78
N GLY A 68 5.56 5.64 -20.11
CA GLY A 68 4.12 5.81 -19.98
C GLY A 68 3.62 5.34 -18.61
N SER A 69 3.40 4.06 -18.40
CA SER A 69 2.87 3.55 -17.13
C SER A 69 3.34 2.14 -16.79
N VAL A 70 3.39 1.87 -15.48
CA VAL A 70 3.65 0.54 -14.90
C VAL A 70 2.51 0.23 -13.91
N THR A 71 1.98 -0.99 -13.97
CA THR A 71 0.85 -1.41 -13.13
C THR A 71 1.28 -2.46 -12.12
N PHE A 72 0.96 -2.22 -10.87
CA PHE A 72 1.19 -3.12 -9.73
C PHE A 72 -0.12 -3.70 -9.23
N GLN A 73 -0.06 -4.95 -8.75
CA GLN A 73 -1.21 -5.63 -8.18
C GLN A 73 -0.88 -6.18 -6.80
N PHE A 74 -1.79 -5.98 -5.86
CA PHE A 74 -1.73 -6.50 -4.50
C PHE A 74 -3.06 -7.11 -4.12
N ASP A 75 -3.03 -8.07 -3.22
CA ASP A 75 -4.18 -8.60 -2.52
C ASP A 75 -4.02 -8.28 -1.04
N LEU A 76 -4.79 -7.34 -0.53
CA LEU A 76 -4.67 -6.82 0.84
C LEU A 76 -6.03 -6.86 1.55
N PRO A 77 -6.07 -7.00 2.88
CA PRO A 77 -7.32 -6.84 3.63
C PRO A 77 -7.96 -5.48 3.34
N PRO A 78 -9.30 -5.39 3.26
CA PRO A 78 -9.98 -4.09 3.19
C PRO A 78 -9.53 -3.16 4.31
N GLY A 79 -9.28 -1.89 3.99
CA GLY A 79 -8.73 -0.96 4.98
C GLY A 79 -8.28 0.38 4.39
N THR A 80 -7.58 1.16 5.19
CA THR A 80 -7.00 2.45 4.78
C THR A 80 -5.51 2.29 4.56
N TYR A 81 -5.07 2.65 3.36
CA TYR A 81 -3.69 2.55 2.90
C TYR A 81 -3.20 3.87 2.31
N ALA A 82 -1.91 4.02 2.19
CA ALA A 82 -1.27 5.01 1.35
C ALA A 82 -0.16 4.32 0.54
N ALA A 83 0.23 4.90 -0.58
CA ALA A 83 1.32 4.38 -1.39
C ALA A 83 2.32 5.49 -1.72
N ALA A 84 3.58 5.10 -1.82
CA ALA A 84 4.65 5.93 -2.35
C ALA A 84 5.43 5.15 -3.40
N THR A 85 5.91 5.84 -4.42
CA THR A 85 6.67 5.26 -5.51
C THR A 85 7.79 6.20 -5.96
N PHE A 86 8.84 5.63 -6.51
CA PHE A 86 9.88 6.38 -7.20
C PHE A 86 10.42 5.60 -8.40
N HIS A 87 11.00 6.34 -9.33
CA HIS A 87 11.63 5.78 -10.51
C HIS A 87 13.14 5.67 -10.29
N ASP A 88 13.60 4.51 -9.84
CA ASP A 88 15.02 4.19 -9.68
C ASP A 88 15.68 3.98 -11.06
N ALA A 89 16.01 5.09 -11.71
CA ALA A 89 16.54 5.05 -13.07
C ALA A 89 17.99 4.54 -13.16
N ASN A 90 18.73 4.54 -12.06
CA ASN A 90 20.11 4.04 -12.00
C ASN A 90 20.21 2.62 -11.41
N GLY A 91 19.12 2.05 -10.88
CA GLY A 91 19.06 0.69 -10.37
C GLY A 91 19.83 0.48 -9.07
N ASN A 92 19.96 1.51 -8.22
CA ASN A 92 20.71 1.40 -6.97
C ASN A 92 19.86 1.00 -5.76
N GLY A 93 18.53 0.87 -5.93
CA GLY A 93 17.58 0.47 -4.90
C GLY A 93 17.34 1.54 -3.83
N LYS A 94 17.58 2.81 -4.15
CA LYS A 94 17.45 3.93 -3.21
C LYS A 94 16.83 5.12 -3.92
N PHE A 95 16.00 5.86 -3.18
CA PHE A 95 15.55 7.17 -3.63
C PHE A 95 16.69 8.18 -3.50
N ASP A 96 17.15 8.69 -4.63
CA ASP A 96 18.30 9.57 -4.71
C ASP A 96 17.91 11.05 -4.58
N GLU A 97 18.65 11.75 -3.71
CA GLU A 97 18.54 13.17 -3.49
C GLU A 97 19.93 13.82 -3.58
N ASN A 98 19.98 15.10 -3.95
CA ASN A 98 21.23 15.85 -3.88
C ASN A 98 21.56 16.29 -2.45
N LEU A 99 22.70 16.95 -2.25
CA LEU A 99 23.16 17.44 -0.94
C LEU A 99 22.20 18.43 -0.26
N LEU A 100 21.25 18.99 -0.98
CA LEU A 100 20.24 19.92 -0.47
C LEU A 100 18.90 19.25 -0.22
N GLY A 101 18.79 17.92 -0.40
CA GLY A 101 17.55 17.17 -0.27
C GLY A 101 16.59 17.34 -1.46
N TRP A 102 17.10 17.72 -2.64
CA TRP A 102 16.29 17.77 -3.85
C TRP A 102 16.24 16.40 -4.50
N PRO A 103 15.04 15.89 -4.81
CA PRO A 103 14.89 14.65 -5.55
C PRO A 103 15.62 14.68 -6.90
N LEU A 104 16.42 13.67 -7.16
CA LEU A 104 17.08 13.45 -8.45
C LEU A 104 16.28 12.50 -9.33
N GLU A 105 15.33 11.80 -8.75
CA GLU A 105 14.49 10.80 -9.38
C GLU A 105 13.02 11.21 -9.34
N GLY A 106 12.22 10.64 -10.26
CA GLY A 106 10.78 10.82 -10.25
C GLY A 106 10.14 10.13 -9.04
N PHE A 107 9.16 10.75 -8.44
CA PHE A 107 8.46 10.20 -7.27
C PHE A 107 6.98 10.58 -7.30
N ALA A 108 6.17 9.80 -6.57
CA ALA A 108 4.75 10.10 -6.40
C ALA A 108 4.19 9.52 -5.10
N PHE A 109 3.08 10.07 -4.67
CA PHE A 109 2.27 9.55 -3.57
C PHE A 109 0.83 9.35 -4.03
N SER A 110 0.14 8.37 -3.44
CA SER A 110 -1.28 8.15 -3.68
C SER A 110 -2.14 9.34 -3.29
N ASN A 111 -3.40 9.31 -3.71
CA ASN A 111 -4.35 10.40 -3.48
C ASN A 111 -3.85 11.78 -3.97
N ASN A 112 -2.98 11.77 -5.00
CA ASN A 112 -2.36 12.98 -5.56
C ASN A 112 -1.75 13.91 -4.49
N ALA A 113 -1.20 13.33 -3.43
CA ALA A 113 -0.58 14.08 -2.34
C ALA A 113 0.79 14.62 -2.76
N HIS A 114 1.08 15.87 -2.43
CA HIS A 114 2.30 16.57 -2.85
C HIS A 114 3.24 16.85 -1.69
N VAL A 115 4.54 16.86 -2.01
CA VAL A 115 5.60 17.37 -1.13
C VAL A 115 5.35 18.86 -0.84
N ARG A 116 5.46 19.25 0.43
CA ARG A 116 5.37 20.64 0.86
C ARG A 116 6.61 21.00 1.70
N PHE A 117 7.26 22.11 1.36
CA PHE A 117 8.46 22.57 2.09
C PHE A 117 9.51 21.45 2.26
N PHE A 118 9.80 20.71 1.19
CA PHE A 118 10.74 19.59 1.16
C PHE A 118 10.40 18.46 2.18
N ARG A 119 9.13 18.34 2.53
CA ARG A 119 8.65 17.26 3.38
C ARG A 119 7.63 16.42 2.64
N PRO A 120 7.71 15.09 2.77
CA PRO A 120 6.69 14.23 2.22
C PRO A 120 5.31 14.54 2.83
N PRO A 121 4.22 14.19 2.14
CA PRO A 121 2.89 14.36 2.68
C PRO A 121 2.67 13.51 3.93
N SER A 122 1.70 13.88 4.76
CA SER A 122 1.26 13.02 5.86
C SER A 122 0.55 11.77 5.31
N PHE A 123 0.51 10.70 6.11
CA PHE A 123 -0.27 9.52 5.77
C PHE A 123 -1.72 9.88 5.42
N ALA A 124 -2.36 10.72 6.22
CA ALA A 124 -3.75 11.14 5.99
C ALA A 124 -3.94 11.87 4.65
N ALA A 125 -2.95 12.65 4.18
CA ALA A 125 -3.02 13.32 2.88
C ALA A 125 -2.88 12.35 1.71
N ALA A 126 -2.07 11.30 1.87
CA ALA A 126 -1.80 10.29 0.84
C ALA A 126 -2.78 9.09 0.91
N SER A 127 -3.60 8.99 1.96
CA SER A 127 -4.42 7.80 2.19
C SER A 127 -5.59 7.67 1.23
N PHE A 128 -5.92 6.43 0.92
CA PHE A 128 -7.10 5.98 0.19
C PHE A 128 -7.75 4.80 0.91
N THR A 129 -9.00 4.50 0.57
CA THR A 129 -9.72 3.34 1.11
C THR A 129 -9.71 2.19 0.12
N LEU A 130 -9.34 0.99 0.59
CA LEU A 130 -9.50 -0.25 -0.14
C LEU A 130 -10.77 -0.95 0.38
N PRO A 131 -11.89 -0.90 -0.36
CA PRO A 131 -13.09 -1.61 0.01
C PRO A 131 -12.99 -3.11 -0.35
N PRO A 132 -13.91 -3.96 0.15
CA PRO A 132 -13.87 -5.41 -0.10
C PRO A 132 -13.91 -5.81 -1.59
N GLU A 133 -14.53 -5.00 -2.42
CA GLU A 133 -14.62 -5.20 -3.87
C GLU A 133 -13.35 -4.84 -4.64
N GLY A 134 -12.38 -4.21 -3.97
CA GLY A 134 -11.13 -3.77 -4.58
C GLY A 134 -11.11 -2.27 -4.94
N ALA A 135 -9.94 -1.78 -5.30
CA ALA A 135 -9.72 -0.39 -5.71
C ALA A 135 -8.65 -0.29 -6.79
N THR A 136 -8.69 0.82 -7.53
CA THR A 136 -7.62 1.26 -8.43
C THR A 136 -7.23 2.67 -8.07
N GLU A 137 -5.93 2.88 -7.83
CA GLU A 137 -5.34 4.20 -7.57
C GLU A 137 -4.26 4.50 -8.62
N THR A 138 -4.12 5.76 -8.99
CA THR A 138 -3.08 6.22 -9.92
C THR A 138 -2.12 7.16 -9.20
N LEU A 139 -0.82 6.89 -9.33
CA LEU A 139 0.26 7.71 -8.83
C LEU A 139 0.97 8.35 -10.02
N HIS A 140 0.93 9.67 -10.11
CA HIS A 140 1.54 10.43 -11.21
C HIS A 140 2.95 10.87 -10.82
N LEU A 141 3.97 10.32 -11.50
CA LEU A 141 5.37 10.66 -11.20
C LEU A 141 5.69 12.12 -11.52
N ASP A 142 6.15 12.83 -10.51
CA ASP A 142 6.73 14.16 -10.62
C ASP A 142 8.25 14.06 -10.77
N TYR A 143 8.81 14.72 -11.78
CA TYR A 143 10.26 14.82 -11.98
C TYR A 143 10.71 16.27 -11.78
N TRP A 144 11.52 16.49 -10.75
CA TRP A 144 12.09 17.82 -10.48
C TRP A 144 13.39 18.07 -11.27
N THR A 145 13.95 17.02 -11.81
CA THR A 145 15.05 17.04 -12.75
C THR A 145 14.60 16.47 -14.11
N LYS A 146 15.44 16.62 -15.12
CA LYS A 146 15.14 15.99 -16.42
C LYS A 146 15.23 14.47 -16.29
N CYS A 147 14.37 13.84 -16.98
CA CYS A 147 14.39 12.41 -17.19
C CYS A 147 15.68 11.89 -17.88
#